data_168c687b46daf13595e66803dd4d4dfe
#
_entry.id   168c687b46daf13595e66803dd4d4dfe
#
_cell.length_a   1.000
_cell.length_b   1.000
_cell.length_c   1.000
_cell.angle_alpha   90.00
_cell.angle_beta   90.00
_cell.angle_gamma   90.00
#
_symmetry.space_group_name_H-M   'P 1'
#
loop_
_entity.id
_entity.type
_entity.pdbx_description
1 polymer ?
#
loop_
_entity_poly.entity_id
_entity_poly.type
_entity_poly.pdbx_seq_one_letter_code
_entity_poly.pdbx_strand_id
1 'polypeptide(L)'
;MKSPFGGIAETLKPKMEDFKVFLLNQAETFENGVRAAARAAISPNGKYIRPMLVFASAPADADEKSLVRRATIAELVHLSTLIHDDVIDRADMRRNSETAYKKYGAKTAILLGDAIFSHMMSLAFEENSMAVLKKTADCVRTVCEGEIKQTLADRAEIVSREKYYEVAYGKTAALFELACNLGATAGTPPDGWREAAENAGKQLGIAYQIYDDICDWFMTERDAGKTLGTDLISGKQTFPLIALLEKLPAEQSASLAKNLPNEQPEKIAKLMRSFGIPEICAAEFSRRVAAAEESLGKFPAVNTGLLEFCSAMRNLKFG
;
A
#
# COMPACT_ATOMS: atom_id res chain seq x y z
N MET A 1 -18.39 -11.24 -2.74
CA MET A 1 -17.85 -11.58 -1.41
C MET A 1 -17.80 -10.32 -0.53
N LYS A 2 -18.08 -10.42 0.79
CA LYS A 2 -17.88 -9.26 1.69
C LYS A 2 -16.39 -8.94 1.76
N SER A 3 -16.03 -7.64 1.74
CA SER A 3 -14.64 -7.21 1.90
C SER A 3 -14.06 -7.77 3.21
N PRO A 4 -12.83 -8.30 3.25
CA PRO A 4 -12.17 -8.74 4.48
C PRO A 4 -12.12 -7.62 5.54
N PHE A 5 -12.04 -6.38 5.09
CA PHE A 5 -12.05 -5.18 5.94
C PHE A 5 -13.47 -4.69 6.30
N GLY A 6 -14.54 -5.47 5.98
CA GLY A 6 -15.93 -5.06 6.19
C GLY A 6 -16.27 -4.81 7.67
N GLY A 7 -15.69 -5.58 8.59
CA GLY A 7 -15.88 -5.39 10.04
C GLY A 7 -15.37 -4.04 10.52
N ILE A 8 -14.09 -3.77 10.30
CA ILE A 8 -13.47 -2.49 10.69
C ILE A 8 -14.07 -1.31 9.92
N ALA A 9 -14.44 -1.50 8.65
CA ALA A 9 -15.11 -0.46 7.87
C ALA A 9 -16.49 -0.09 8.44
N GLU A 10 -17.21 -1.05 9.01
CA GLU A 10 -18.51 -0.76 9.69
C GLU A 10 -18.28 -0.05 11.03
N THR A 11 -17.29 -0.47 11.83
CA THR A 11 -16.88 0.22 13.07
C THR A 11 -16.49 1.68 12.80
N LEU A 12 -15.77 1.94 11.70
CA LEU A 12 -15.28 3.27 11.34
C LEU A 12 -16.24 4.05 10.42
N LYS A 13 -17.43 3.52 10.12
CA LYS A 13 -18.32 4.04 9.07
C LYS A 13 -18.59 5.54 9.15
N PRO A 14 -18.96 6.15 10.31
CA PRO A 14 -19.20 7.59 10.36
C PRO A 14 -17.97 8.40 9.95
N LYS A 15 -16.79 8.06 10.50
CA LYS A 15 -15.53 8.74 10.17
C LYS A 15 -15.13 8.56 8.70
N MET A 16 -15.40 7.39 8.13
CA MET A 16 -15.15 7.11 6.72
C MET A 16 -16.10 7.86 5.78
N GLU A 17 -17.32 8.13 6.20
CA GLU A 17 -18.26 8.97 5.43
C GLU A 17 -17.79 10.42 5.40
N ASP A 18 -17.43 10.99 6.55
CA ASP A 18 -16.89 12.36 6.66
C ASP A 18 -15.59 12.51 5.85
N PHE A 19 -14.70 11.51 5.95
CA PHE A 19 -13.48 11.45 5.16
C PHE A 19 -13.77 11.47 3.64
N LYS A 20 -14.72 10.66 3.17
CA LYS A 20 -15.06 10.59 1.74
C LYS A 20 -15.60 11.90 1.23
N VAL A 21 -16.49 12.55 2.00
CA VAL A 21 -17.02 13.88 1.67
C VAL A 21 -15.89 14.89 1.60
N PHE A 22 -15.01 14.92 2.61
CA PHE A 22 -13.89 15.85 2.65
C PHE A 22 -12.91 15.60 1.49
N LEU A 23 -12.55 14.32 1.23
CA LEU A 23 -11.66 13.94 0.13
C LEU A 23 -12.20 14.38 -1.24
N LEU A 24 -13.48 14.11 -1.52
CA LEU A 24 -14.10 14.51 -2.79
C LEU A 24 -14.12 16.03 -2.97
N ASN A 25 -14.35 16.79 -1.90
CA ASN A 25 -14.32 18.25 -1.92
C ASN A 25 -12.93 18.81 -2.24
N GLN A 26 -11.83 18.04 -2.03
CA GLN A 26 -10.50 18.51 -2.42
C GLN A 26 -10.36 18.71 -3.93
N ALA A 27 -11.08 17.95 -4.74
CA ALA A 27 -11.09 18.16 -6.19
C ALA A 27 -11.64 19.54 -6.60
N GLU A 28 -12.52 20.14 -5.78
CA GLU A 28 -13.14 21.43 -6.06
C GLU A 28 -12.18 22.62 -5.86
N THR A 29 -11.09 22.42 -5.14
CA THR A 29 -10.05 23.43 -4.90
C THR A 29 -9.18 23.70 -6.13
N PHE A 30 -9.18 22.77 -7.09
CA PHE A 30 -8.42 22.92 -8.34
C PHE A 30 -9.13 23.86 -9.32
N GLU A 31 -8.35 24.54 -10.15
CA GLU A 31 -8.87 25.40 -11.22
C GLU A 31 -9.76 24.64 -12.21
N ASN A 32 -10.71 25.34 -12.86
CA ASN A 32 -11.70 24.74 -13.75
C ASN A 32 -11.12 23.82 -14.83
N GLY A 33 -9.95 24.15 -15.40
CA GLY A 33 -9.29 23.35 -16.43
C GLY A 33 -8.71 22.04 -15.92
N VAL A 34 -8.40 21.93 -14.62
CA VAL A 34 -7.79 20.75 -13.98
C VAL A 34 -8.82 19.96 -13.18
N ARG A 35 -9.88 20.60 -12.69
CA ARG A 35 -10.87 20.01 -11.78
C ARG A 35 -11.47 18.70 -12.25
N ALA A 36 -11.78 18.58 -13.53
CA ALA A 36 -12.36 17.34 -14.09
C ALA A 36 -11.38 16.16 -14.00
N ALA A 37 -10.08 16.40 -14.22
CA ALA A 37 -9.05 15.38 -14.09
C ALA A 37 -8.79 15.04 -12.62
N ALA A 38 -8.76 16.04 -11.72
CA ALA A 38 -8.63 15.83 -10.28
C ALA A 38 -9.80 15.02 -9.70
N ARG A 39 -11.06 15.33 -10.08
CA ARG A 39 -12.24 14.54 -9.69
C ARG A 39 -12.17 13.09 -10.15
N ALA A 40 -11.67 12.84 -11.36
CA ALA A 40 -11.54 11.49 -11.88
C ALA A 40 -10.46 10.71 -11.10
N ALA A 41 -9.36 11.35 -10.70
CA ALA A 41 -8.28 10.75 -9.92
C ALA A 41 -8.70 10.53 -8.45
N ILE A 42 -9.40 11.48 -7.83
CA ILE A 42 -9.92 11.41 -6.45
C ILE A 42 -11.26 10.66 -6.43
N SER A 43 -11.36 9.56 -7.19
CA SER A 43 -12.59 8.76 -7.34
C SER A 43 -12.93 7.99 -6.05
N PRO A 44 -14.24 7.81 -5.72
CA PRO A 44 -14.67 7.13 -4.50
C PRO A 44 -14.47 5.60 -4.49
N ASN A 45 -13.84 5.03 -5.51
CA ASN A 45 -13.74 3.57 -5.71
C ASN A 45 -12.56 2.89 -4.99
N GLY A 46 -11.98 3.52 -3.97
CA GLY A 46 -10.87 2.98 -3.19
C GLY A 46 -11.30 2.02 -2.06
N LYS A 47 -10.39 1.11 -1.67
CA LYS A 47 -10.52 0.32 -0.42
C LYS A 47 -10.26 1.18 0.82
N TYR A 48 -9.62 2.33 0.66
CA TYR A 48 -9.28 3.30 1.70
C TYR A 48 -8.58 2.71 2.94
N ILE A 49 -7.66 1.77 2.70
CA ILE A 49 -6.92 1.07 3.75
C ILE A 49 -6.11 2.04 4.60
N ARG A 50 -5.46 3.04 3.98
CA ARG A 50 -4.65 4.03 4.69
C ARG A 50 -5.48 4.96 5.56
N PRO A 51 -6.59 5.55 5.08
CA PRO A 51 -7.56 6.24 5.92
C PRO A 51 -8.05 5.40 7.12
N MET A 52 -8.39 4.12 6.91
CA MET A 52 -8.78 3.24 8.02
C MET A 52 -7.67 3.09 9.06
N LEU A 53 -6.40 2.99 8.65
CA LEU A 53 -5.26 2.93 9.56
C LEU A 53 -5.09 4.23 10.36
N VAL A 54 -5.32 5.42 9.74
CA VAL A 54 -5.30 6.70 10.47
C VAL A 54 -6.35 6.69 11.58
N PHE A 55 -7.59 6.32 11.27
CA PHE A 55 -8.65 6.27 12.28
C PHE A 55 -8.43 5.17 13.32
N ALA A 56 -7.91 4.02 12.91
CA ALA A 56 -7.68 2.87 13.79
C ALA A 56 -6.55 3.09 14.80
N SER A 57 -5.58 3.96 14.51
CA SER A 57 -4.45 4.27 15.37
C SER A 57 -4.66 5.51 16.26
N ALA A 58 -5.77 6.24 16.06
CA ALA A 58 -6.02 7.48 16.76
C ALA A 58 -6.43 7.25 18.22
N PRO A 59 -5.90 8.03 19.19
CA PRO A 59 -6.40 8.06 20.56
C PRO A 59 -7.82 8.67 20.61
N ALA A 60 -8.54 8.36 21.69
CA ALA A 60 -9.96 8.73 21.82
C ALA A 60 -10.20 10.26 21.90
N ASP A 61 -9.22 11.03 22.32
CA ASP A 61 -9.26 12.50 22.44
C ASP A 61 -8.82 13.24 21.17
N ALA A 62 -8.58 12.51 20.08
CA ALA A 62 -8.14 13.11 18.81
C ALA A 62 -9.25 13.98 18.20
N ASP A 63 -8.87 15.17 17.69
CA ASP A 63 -9.79 16.04 16.97
C ASP A 63 -10.25 15.42 15.65
N GLU A 64 -11.56 15.27 15.49
CA GLU A 64 -12.15 14.59 14.32
C GLU A 64 -11.84 15.29 13.00
N LYS A 65 -11.79 16.64 12.98
CA LYS A 65 -11.47 17.40 11.76
C LYS A 65 -10.02 17.20 11.36
N SER A 66 -9.11 17.21 12.32
CA SER A 66 -7.70 16.89 12.10
C SER A 66 -7.54 15.44 11.60
N LEU A 67 -8.24 14.47 12.20
CA LEU A 67 -8.20 13.07 11.75
C LEU A 67 -8.67 12.91 10.30
N VAL A 68 -9.76 13.56 9.91
CA VAL A 68 -10.28 13.53 8.54
C VAL A 68 -9.26 14.15 7.57
N ARG A 69 -8.63 15.26 7.92
CA ARG A 69 -7.58 15.88 7.11
C ARG A 69 -6.36 14.98 7.00
N ARG A 70 -5.89 14.38 8.08
CA ARG A 70 -4.75 13.44 8.10
C ARG A 70 -5.02 12.17 7.31
N ALA A 71 -6.23 11.62 7.37
CA ALA A 71 -6.68 10.51 6.53
C ALA A 71 -6.65 10.90 5.04
N THR A 72 -7.04 12.13 4.73
CA THR A 72 -6.99 12.68 3.37
C THR A 72 -5.54 12.87 2.90
N ILE A 73 -4.64 13.37 3.75
CA ILE A 73 -3.20 13.45 3.45
C ILE A 73 -2.66 12.07 3.07
N ALA A 74 -2.91 11.05 3.89
CA ALA A 74 -2.43 9.68 3.62
C ALA A 74 -2.97 9.14 2.28
N GLU A 75 -4.23 9.40 1.95
CA GLU A 75 -4.82 8.94 0.69
C GLU A 75 -4.32 9.73 -0.51
N LEU A 76 -4.14 11.06 -0.40
CA LEU A 76 -3.62 11.88 -1.51
C LEU A 76 -2.15 11.57 -1.83
N VAL A 77 -1.31 11.26 -0.83
CA VAL A 77 0.03 10.71 -1.09
C VAL A 77 -0.08 9.45 -1.94
N HIS A 78 -0.94 8.51 -1.52
CA HIS A 78 -1.14 7.27 -2.28
C HIS A 78 -1.68 7.52 -3.69
N LEU A 79 -2.63 8.42 -3.86
CA LEU A 79 -3.20 8.72 -5.18
C LEU A 79 -2.16 9.35 -6.10
N SER A 80 -1.34 10.29 -5.62
CA SER A 80 -0.27 10.89 -6.42
C SER A 80 0.75 9.84 -6.88
N THR A 81 1.16 8.91 -6.00
CA THR A 81 2.07 7.82 -6.37
C THR A 81 1.44 6.88 -7.39
N LEU A 82 0.15 6.52 -7.24
CA LEU A 82 -0.54 5.66 -8.21
C LEU A 82 -0.62 6.29 -9.61
N ILE A 83 -0.83 7.61 -9.71
CA ILE A 83 -0.86 8.30 -11.01
C ILE A 83 0.51 8.25 -11.69
N HIS A 84 1.61 8.43 -10.93
CA HIS A 84 2.96 8.32 -11.46
C HIS A 84 3.30 6.88 -11.83
N ASP A 85 2.93 5.89 -11.01
CA ASP A 85 3.12 4.48 -11.29
C ASP A 85 2.40 4.06 -12.58
N ASP A 86 1.16 4.56 -12.83
CA ASP A 86 0.43 4.29 -14.08
C ASP A 86 1.18 4.80 -15.33
N VAL A 87 1.95 5.89 -15.20
CA VAL A 87 2.80 6.38 -16.30
C VAL A 87 4.04 5.50 -16.47
N ILE A 88 4.70 5.13 -15.38
CA ILE A 88 5.90 4.30 -15.35
C ILE A 88 5.59 2.92 -15.95
N ASP A 89 4.51 2.31 -15.49
CA ASP A 89 4.05 0.97 -15.91
C ASP A 89 3.27 0.99 -17.25
N ARG A 90 2.98 2.17 -17.82
CA ARG A 90 2.11 2.37 -19.01
C ARG A 90 0.77 1.67 -18.87
N ALA A 91 0.18 1.77 -17.69
CA ALA A 91 -1.07 1.10 -17.36
C ALA A 91 -2.29 1.80 -17.98
N ASP A 92 -3.06 1.10 -18.79
CA ASP A 92 -4.28 1.64 -19.40
C ASP A 92 -5.47 1.66 -18.43
N MET A 93 -5.55 0.68 -17.53
CA MET A 93 -6.70 0.47 -16.65
C MET A 93 -6.26 0.31 -15.18
N ARG A 94 -7.05 0.91 -14.27
CA ARG A 94 -6.92 0.74 -12.82
C ARG A 94 -8.30 0.72 -12.16
N ARG A 95 -8.57 -0.29 -11.33
CA ARG A 95 -9.87 -0.44 -10.62
C ARG A 95 -11.08 -0.33 -11.57
N ASN A 96 -11.01 -0.99 -12.71
CA ASN A 96 -12.03 -0.98 -13.78
C ASN A 96 -12.32 0.40 -14.41
N SER A 97 -11.40 1.35 -14.28
CA SER A 97 -11.48 2.68 -14.89
C SER A 97 -10.22 2.97 -15.70
N GLU A 98 -10.33 3.80 -16.73
CA GLU A 98 -9.16 4.29 -17.46
C GLU A 98 -8.26 5.12 -16.54
N THR A 99 -6.94 4.93 -16.66
CA THR A 99 -5.94 5.71 -15.92
C THR A 99 -5.86 7.15 -16.47
N ALA A 100 -5.30 8.06 -15.69
CA ALA A 100 -4.99 9.40 -16.16
C ALA A 100 -3.99 9.35 -17.34
N TYR A 101 -3.05 8.39 -17.31
CA TYR A 101 -2.12 8.13 -18.42
C TYR A 101 -2.85 7.81 -19.73
N LYS A 102 -3.81 6.87 -19.68
CA LYS A 102 -4.61 6.49 -20.86
C LYS A 102 -5.44 7.64 -21.41
N LYS A 103 -6.12 8.34 -20.50
CA LYS A 103 -7.11 9.37 -20.85
C LYS A 103 -6.51 10.69 -21.30
N TYR A 104 -5.41 11.13 -20.68
CA TYR A 104 -4.84 12.46 -20.89
C TYR A 104 -3.40 12.44 -21.41
N GLY A 105 -2.77 11.26 -21.52
CA GLY A 105 -1.37 11.10 -21.90
C GLY A 105 -0.38 11.32 -20.75
N ALA A 106 0.86 10.85 -20.94
CA ALA A 106 1.91 10.84 -19.92
C ALA A 106 2.19 12.23 -19.33
N LYS A 107 2.31 13.27 -20.18
CA LYS A 107 2.62 14.63 -19.73
C LYS A 107 1.58 15.16 -18.75
N THR A 108 0.29 15.01 -19.09
CA THR A 108 -0.80 15.50 -18.24
C THR A 108 -0.93 14.67 -16.97
N ALA A 109 -0.72 13.35 -17.05
CA ALA A 109 -0.77 12.48 -15.87
C ALA A 109 0.34 12.82 -14.86
N ILE A 110 1.59 13.05 -15.32
CA ILE A 110 2.68 13.48 -14.44
C ILE A 110 2.30 14.78 -13.71
N LEU A 111 1.88 15.81 -14.48
CA LEU A 111 1.51 17.11 -13.90
C LEU A 111 0.30 17.01 -12.95
N LEU A 112 -0.65 16.10 -13.22
CA LEU A 112 -1.78 15.85 -12.31
C LEU A 112 -1.31 15.22 -11.00
N GLY A 113 -0.40 14.24 -11.06
CA GLY A 113 0.23 13.65 -9.87
C GLY A 113 0.96 14.70 -9.03
N ASP A 114 1.75 15.59 -9.68
CA ASP A 114 2.45 16.69 -9.02
C ASP A 114 1.48 17.71 -8.39
N ALA A 115 0.39 18.03 -9.07
CA ALA A 115 -0.63 18.95 -8.56
C ALA A 115 -1.35 18.37 -7.32
N ILE A 116 -1.71 17.08 -7.34
CA ILE A 116 -2.30 16.39 -6.17
C ILE A 116 -1.29 16.31 -5.03
N PHE A 117 -0.02 16.02 -5.32
CA PHE A 117 1.05 16.01 -4.33
C PHE A 117 1.23 17.40 -3.69
N SER A 118 1.30 18.47 -4.49
CA SER A 118 1.40 19.84 -3.99
C SER A 118 0.22 20.23 -3.11
N HIS A 119 -1.00 19.87 -3.52
CA HIS A 119 -2.21 20.09 -2.73
C HIS A 119 -2.18 19.34 -1.39
N MET A 120 -1.74 18.07 -1.39
CA MET A 120 -1.54 17.29 -0.18
C MET A 120 -0.56 17.97 0.78
N MET A 121 0.55 18.53 0.26
CA MET A 121 1.52 19.28 1.09
C MET A 121 0.89 20.51 1.73
N SER A 122 -0.01 21.21 1.02
CA SER A 122 -0.78 22.32 1.58
C SER A 122 -1.66 21.89 2.75
N LEU A 123 -2.39 20.76 2.61
CA LEU A 123 -3.17 20.18 3.70
C LEU A 123 -2.30 19.76 4.90
N ALA A 124 -1.11 19.20 4.64
CA ALA A 124 -0.18 18.84 5.72
C ALA A 124 0.36 20.07 6.46
N PHE A 125 0.55 21.17 5.75
CA PHE A 125 0.91 22.47 6.36
C PHE A 125 -0.21 23.04 7.22
N GLU A 126 -1.47 22.91 6.81
CA GLU A 126 -2.65 23.37 7.57
C GLU A 126 -2.84 22.66 8.91
N GLU A 127 -2.21 21.48 9.11
CA GLU A 127 -2.18 20.79 10.41
C GLU A 127 -1.40 21.57 11.48
N ASN A 128 -0.67 22.63 11.12
CA ASN A 128 0.18 23.42 12.02
C ASN A 128 1.13 22.57 12.86
N SER A 129 1.56 21.43 12.33
CA SER A 129 2.46 20.48 12.97
C SER A 129 3.65 20.19 12.08
N MET A 130 4.83 20.70 12.47
CA MET A 130 6.09 20.40 11.78
C MET A 130 6.41 18.91 11.79
N ALA A 131 5.97 18.17 12.82
CA ALA A 131 6.14 16.72 12.90
C ALA A 131 5.33 16.00 11.81
N VAL A 132 4.07 16.39 11.60
CA VAL A 132 3.20 15.86 10.53
C VAL A 132 3.81 16.16 9.16
N LEU A 133 4.18 17.42 8.92
CA LEU A 133 4.77 17.85 7.65
C LEU A 133 6.05 17.09 7.34
N LYS A 134 6.97 17.02 8.33
CA LYS A 134 8.24 16.30 8.18
C LYS A 134 8.03 14.81 7.92
N LYS A 135 7.19 14.12 8.72
CA LYS A 135 6.94 12.68 8.55
C LYS A 135 6.33 12.38 7.18
N THR A 136 5.41 13.25 6.71
CA THR A 136 4.81 13.12 5.37
C THR A 136 5.86 13.30 4.27
N ALA A 137 6.72 14.31 4.35
CA ALA A 137 7.78 14.54 3.37
C ALA A 137 8.82 13.40 3.36
N ASP A 138 9.23 12.92 4.54
CA ASP A 138 10.15 11.77 4.67
C ASP A 138 9.55 10.49 4.06
N CYS A 139 8.26 10.25 4.25
CA CYS A 139 7.56 9.12 3.66
C CYS A 139 7.55 9.21 2.12
N VAL A 140 7.18 10.36 1.56
CA VAL A 140 7.17 10.55 0.09
C VAL A 140 8.55 10.32 -0.48
N ARG A 141 9.60 10.87 0.13
CA ARG A 141 10.98 10.62 -0.30
C ARG A 141 11.31 9.12 -0.27
N THR A 142 10.93 8.41 0.79
CA THR A 142 11.15 6.96 0.92
C THR A 142 10.46 6.17 -0.19
N VAL A 143 9.22 6.54 -0.54
CA VAL A 143 8.49 5.90 -1.65
C VAL A 143 9.19 6.15 -2.99
N CYS A 144 9.57 7.39 -3.28
CA CYS A 144 10.30 7.72 -4.51
C CYS A 144 11.65 6.98 -4.60
N GLU A 145 12.43 6.95 -3.50
CA GLU A 145 13.70 6.22 -3.45
C GLU A 145 13.50 4.71 -3.67
N GLY A 146 12.41 4.13 -3.11
CA GLY A 146 12.04 2.73 -3.31
C GLY A 146 11.77 2.40 -4.78
N GLU A 147 10.99 3.25 -5.47
CA GLU A 147 10.67 3.06 -6.89
C GLU A 147 11.90 3.26 -7.79
N ILE A 148 12.74 4.25 -7.49
CA ILE A 148 14.01 4.47 -8.20
C ILE A 148 14.93 3.26 -8.04
N LYS A 149 15.10 2.74 -6.81
CA LYS A 149 15.92 1.55 -6.55
C LYS A 149 15.39 0.32 -7.30
N GLN A 150 14.07 0.13 -7.35
CA GLN A 150 13.45 -0.97 -8.10
C GLN A 150 13.70 -0.83 -9.60
N THR A 151 13.60 0.39 -10.12
CA THR A 151 13.81 0.67 -11.56
C THR A 151 15.27 0.49 -11.98
N LEU A 152 16.23 0.85 -11.10
CA LEU A 152 17.67 0.74 -11.37
C LEU A 152 18.23 -0.67 -11.05
N ALA A 153 17.46 -1.56 -10.42
CA ALA A 153 17.92 -2.90 -10.10
C ALA A 153 18.21 -3.73 -11.36
N ASP A 154 19.33 -4.48 -11.35
CA ASP A 154 19.64 -5.43 -12.42
C ASP A 154 18.66 -6.61 -12.34
N ARG A 155 17.90 -6.82 -13.40
CA ARG A 155 16.89 -7.89 -13.49
C ARG A 155 17.51 -9.28 -13.60
N ALA A 156 18.81 -9.38 -13.91
CA ALA A 156 19.53 -10.65 -14.03
C ALA A 156 20.03 -11.18 -12.68
N GLU A 157 20.10 -10.35 -11.64
CA GLU A 157 20.50 -10.75 -10.30
C GLU A 157 19.34 -11.41 -9.54
N ILE A 158 19.65 -12.46 -8.78
CA ILE A 158 18.67 -13.05 -7.84
C ILE A 158 18.53 -12.10 -6.65
N VAL A 159 17.31 -11.61 -6.44
CA VAL A 159 16.98 -10.69 -5.36
C VAL A 159 16.92 -11.45 -4.03
N SER A 160 17.66 -10.99 -3.00
CA SER A 160 17.56 -11.54 -1.65
C SER A 160 16.26 -11.10 -0.96
N ARG A 161 15.86 -11.82 0.11
CA ARG A 161 14.69 -11.43 0.93
C ARG A 161 14.87 -10.06 1.57
N GLU A 162 16.09 -9.73 2.01
CA GLU A 162 16.39 -8.42 2.60
C GLU A 162 16.12 -7.31 1.60
N LYS A 163 16.60 -7.48 0.37
CA LYS A 163 16.36 -6.54 -0.72
C LYS A 163 14.90 -6.42 -1.08
N TYR A 164 14.17 -7.55 -1.12
CA TYR A 164 12.73 -7.54 -1.29
C TYR A 164 12.03 -6.72 -0.19
N TYR A 165 12.40 -6.91 1.09
CA TYR A 165 11.79 -6.16 2.19
C TYR A 165 12.11 -4.66 2.13
N GLU A 166 13.28 -4.26 1.66
CA GLU A 166 13.59 -2.86 1.42
C GLU A 166 12.65 -2.25 0.36
N VAL A 167 12.43 -2.96 -0.75
CA VAL A 167 11.52 -2.52 -1.81
C VAL A 167 10.07 -2.51 -1.31
N ALA A 168 9.61 -3.57 -0.66
CA ALA A 168 8.26 -3.67 -0.09
C ALA A 168 7.99 -2.57 0.96
N TYR A 169 9.01 -2.21 1.75
CA TYR A 169 8.94 -1.08 2.67
C TYR A 169 8.77 0.24 1.91
N GLY A 170 9.67 0.56 0.99
CA GLY A 170 9.61 1.80 0.23
C GLY A 170 8.29 1.95 -0.54
N LYS A 171 7.86 0.90 -1.23
CA LYS A 171 6.68 0.95 -2.10
C LYS A 171 5.35 0.98 -1.33
N THR A 172 5.24 0.21 -0.26
CA THR A 172 3.94 -0.06 0.39
C THR A 172 3.95 0.25 1.88
N ALA A 173 4.93 -0.28 2.65
CA ALA A 173 4.86 -0.22 4.09
C ALA A 173 5.15 1.17 4.67
N ALA A 174 5.92 2.00 4.01
CA ALA A 174 6.17 3.39 4.42
C ALA A 174 4.87 4.22 4.49
N LEU A 175 3.93 3.97 3.57
CA LEU A 175 2.61 4.63 3.59
C LEU A 175 1.67 4.07 4.67
N PHE A 176 1.79 2.80 5.03
CA PHE A 176 1.08 2.21 6.17
C PHE A 176 1.62 2.77 7.50
N GLU A 177 2.94 2.86 7.62
CA GLU A 177 3.63 3.46 8.76
C GLU A 177 3.24 4.94 8.91
N LEU A 178 3.25 5.73 7.81
CA LEU A 178 2.77 7.11 7.81
C LEU A 178 1.33 7.20 8.31
N ALA A 179 0.42 6.38 7.78
CA ALA A 179 -0.99 6.40 8.18
C ALA A 179 -1.15 6.15 9.69
N CYS A 180 -0.45 5.15 10.22
CA CYS A 180 -0.45 4.86 11.66
C CYS A 180 0.16 6.01 12.49
N ASN A 181 1.25 6.64 12.02
CA ASN A 181 1.82 7.82 12.67
C ASN A 181 0.83 8.99 12.72
N LEU A 182 0.20 9.31 11.56
CA LEU A 182 -0.74 10.41 11.45
C LEU A 182 -1.93 10.26 12.40
N GLY A 183 -2.45 9.05 12.56
CA GLY A 183 -3.50 8.77 13.53
C GLY A 183 -3.00 8.81 14.97
N ALA A 184 -1.94 8.09 15.27
CA ALA A 184 -1.40 7.96 16.63
C ALA A 184 -0.96 9.30 17.25
N THR A 185 -0.63 10.30 16.44
CA THR A 185 -0.19 11.63 16.88
C THR A 185 -1.30 12.68 16.83
N ALA A 186 -2.56 12.29 16.60
CA ALA A 186 -3.67 13.24 16.43
C ALA A 186 -4.31 13.71 17.75
N GLY A 187 -3.94 13.13 18.88
CA GLY A 187 -4.39 13.49 20.23
C GLY A 187 -3.26 13.35 21.24
N THR A 188 -3.59 12.97 22.46
CA THR A 188 -2.65 12.77 23.58
C THR A 188 -2.45 11.27 23.84
N PRO A 189 -1.61 10.58 23.06
CA PRO A 189 -1.41 9.15 23.20
C PRO A 189 -0.55 8.83 24.45
N PRO A 190 -0.63 7.60 24.97
CA PRO A 190 0.35 7.11 25.95
C PRO A 190 1.77 7.14 25.39
N ASP A 191 2.76 7.31 26.27
CA ASP A 191 4.17 7.24 25.88
C ASP A 191 4.51 5.93 25.18
N GLY A 192 5.18 6.03 24.04
CA GLY A 192 5.57 4.88 23.20
C GLY A 192 4.47 4.36 22.24
N TRP A 193 3.25 4.89 22.30
CA TRP A 193 2.17 4.47 21.39
C TRP A 193 2.48 4.79 19.94
N ARG A 194 3.01 5.98 19.67
CA ARG A 194 3.40 6.37 18.32
C ARG A 194 4.33 5.35 17.67
N GLU A 195 5.40 4.99 18.38
CA GLU A 195 6.41 4.04 17.90
C GLU A 195 5.82 2.64 17.69
N ALA A 196 4.92 2.21 18.58
CA ALA A 196 4.22 0.95 18.45
C ALA A 196 3.28 0.91 17.24
N ALA A 197 2.51 1.98 17.02
CA ALA A 197 1.62 2.13 15.88
C ALA A 197 2.39 2.20 14.55
N GLU A 198 3.49 2.95 14.50
CA GLU A 198 4.39 3.01 13.34
C GLU A 198 4.95 1.63 12.99
N ASN A 199 5.47 0.89 14.00
CA ASN A 199 5.98 -0.46 13.77
C ASN A 199 4.88 -1.42 13.32
N ALA A 200 3.69 -1.34 13.92
CA ALA A 200 2.53 -2.12 13.46
C ALA A 200 2.19 -1.79 12.00
N GLY A 201 2.12 -0.51 11.64
CA GLY A 201 1.90 -0.06 10.25
C GLY A 201 2.95 -0.61 9.29
N LYS A 202 4.23 -0.56 9.65
CA LYS A 202 5.33 -1.14 8.86
C LYS A 202 5.14 -2.64 8.64
N GLN A 203 4.86 -3.42 9.70
CA GLN A 203 4.68 -4.87 9.58
C GLN A 203 3.44 -5.22 8.74
N LEU A 204 2.32 -4.52 8.95
CA LEU A 204 1.09 -4.71 8.19
C LEU A 204 1.26 -4.33 6.72
N GLY A 205 2.02 -3.28 6.42
CA GLY A 205 2.32 -2.88 5.05
C GLY A 205 3.17 -3.91 4.30
N ILE A 206 4.19 -4.50 4.96
CA ILE A 206 4.98 -5.62 4.39
C ILE A 206 4.08 -6.85 4.18
N ALA A 207 3.24 -7.19 5.17
CA ALA A 207 2.28 -8.29 5.04
C ALA A 207 1.34 -8.06 3.86
N TYR A 208 0.82 -6.84 3.70
CA TYR A 208 -0.08 -6.50 2.60
C TYR A 208 0.60 -6.63 1.22
N GLN A 209 1.89 -6.26 1.11
CA GLN A 209 2.65 -6.46 -0.12
C GLN A 209 2.82 -7.96 -0.42
N ILE A 210 3.20 -8.77 0.58
CA ILE A 210 3.30 -10.24 0.41
C ILE A 210 1.94 -10.82 -0.04
N TYR A 211 0.83 -10.35 0.53
CA TYR A 211 -0.50 -10.77 0.11
C TYR A 211 -0.80 -10.38 -1.35
N ASP A 212 -0.44 -9.17 -1.76
CA ASP A 212 -0.64 -8.71 -3.15
C ASP A 212 0.19 -9.55 -4.15
N ASP A 213 1.42 -9.88 -3.78
CA ASP A 213 2.31 -10.76 -4.55
C ASP A 213 1.74 -12.18 -4.67
N ILE A 214 1.17 -12.73 -3.57
CA ILE A 214 0.52 -14.06 -3.59
C ILE A 214 -0.68 -14.04 -4.53
N CYS A 215 -1.50 -12.99 -4.47
CA CYS A 215 -2.67 -12.85 -5.32
C CYS A 215 -2.31 -12.89 -6.80
N ASP A 216 -1.20 -12.25 -7.19
CA ASP A 216 -0.73 -12.21 -8.59
C ASP A 216 -0.41 -13.60 -9.15
N TRP A 217 0.03 -14.54 -8.30
CA TRP A 217 0.39 -15.90 -8.72
C TRP A 217 -0.72 -16.94 -8.59
N PHE A 218 -1.61 -16.80 -7.59
CA PHE A 218 -2.46 -17.92 -7.17
C PHE A 218 -3.97 -17.61 -7.20
N MET A 219 -4.38 -16.35 -7.40
CA MET A 219 -5.79 -15.98 -7.54
C MET A 219 -6.22 -15.96 -9.00
N THR A 220 -7.53 -15.91 -9.24
CA THR A 220 -8.11 -15.59 -10.56
C THR A 220 -8.28 -14.07 -10.69
N GLU A 221 -8.25 -13.55 -11.93
CA GLU A 221 -8.50 -12.12 -12.18
C GLU A 221 -9.87 -11.67 -11.63
N ARG A 222 -10.84 -12.56 -11.66
CA ARG A 222 -12.18 -12.31 -11.09
C ARG A 222 -12.12 -12.09 -9.57
N ASP A 223 -11.34 -12.89 -8.86
CA ASP A 223 -11.24 -12.83 -7.40
C ASP A 223 -10.28 -11.71 -6.95
N ALA A 224 -9.21 -11.47 -7.69
CA ALA A 224 -8.25 -10.40 -7.45
C ALA A 224 -8.78 -9.00 -7.83
N GLY A 225 -9.71 -8.93 -8.80
CA GLY A 225 -10.26 -7.68 -9.31
C GLY A 225 -9.25 -6.83 -10.09
N LYS A 226 -8.15 -7.45 -10.56
CA LYS A 226 -7.07 -6.82 -11.37
C LYS A 226 -6.52 -7.83 -12.37
N THR A 227 -5.84 -7.34 -13.42
CA THR A 227 -5.03 -8.18 -14.31
C THR A 227 -3.91 -8.83 -13.51
N LEU A 228 -3.66 -10.12 -13.72
CA LEU A 228 -2.65 -10.92 -13.02
C LEU A 228 -1.46 -11.26 -13.95
N GLY A 229 -0.36 -11.74 -13.34
CA GLY A 229 0.85 -12.14 -14.07
C GLY A 229 1.69 -10.98 -14.61
N THR A 230 1.37 -9.74 -14.25
CA THR A 230 2.09 -8.55 -14.70
C THR A 230 3.51 -8.48 -14.13
N ASP A 231 3.73 -9.01 -12.93
CA ASP A 231 5.04 -9.03 -12.29
C ASP A 231 6.01 -9.95 -13.03
N LEU A 232 5.56 -11.10 -13.52
CA LEU A 232 6.37 -12.00 -14.34
C LEU A 232 6.78 -11.34 -15.65
N ILE A 233 5.82 -10.73 -16.37
CA ILE A 233 6.08 -10.06 -17.65
C ILE A 233 7.08 -8.91 -17.48
N SER A 234 6.99 -8.18 -16.37
CA SER A 234 7.92 -7.09 -16.04
C SER A 234 9.26 -7.57 -15.50
N GLY A 235 9.43 -8.88 -15.26
CA GLY A 235 10.64 -9.48 -14.67
C GLY A 235 10.85 -9.11 -13.20
N LYS A 236 9.81 -8.70 -12.49
CA LYS A 236 9.86 -8.38 -11.05
C LYS A 236 9.95 -9.66 -10.24
N GLN A 237 10.95 -9.76 -9.36
CA GLN A 237 11.10 -10.89 -8.44
C GLN A 237 10.32 -10.60 -7.15
N THR A 238 9.07 -11.06 -7.10
CA THR A 238 8.18 -10.94 -5.95
C THR A 238 8.46 -12.01 -4.91
N PHE A 239 7.91 -11.89 -3.69
CA PHE A 239 8.20 -12.81 -2.58
C PHE A 239 7.99 -14.29 -2.91
N PRO A 240 6.89 -14.72 -3.58
CA PRO A 240 6.70 -16.11 -3.96
C PRO A 240 7.82 -16.63 -4.90
N LEU A 241 8.25 -15.80 -5.84
CA LEU A 241 9.31 -16.18 -6.76
C LEU A 241 10.66 -16.29 -6.05
N ILE A 242 11.01 -15.35 -5.19
CA ILE A 242 12.23 -15.39 -4.38
C ILE A 242 12.25 -16.67 -3.52
N ALA A 243 11.14 -16.98 -2.86
CA ALA A 243 11.02 -18.20 -2.06
C ALA A 243 11.20 -19.49 -2.91
N LEU A 244 10.73 -19.48 -4.16
CA LEU A 244 10.99 -20.60 -5.09
C LEU A 244 12.47 -20.68 -5.46
N LEU A 245 13.08 -19.56 -5.85
CA LEU A 245 14.50 -19.53 -6.25
C LEU A 245 15.43 -20.01 -5.14
N GLU A 246 15.11 -19.73 -3.87
CA GLU A 246 15.85 -20.24 -2.71
C GLU A 246 15.71 -21.74 -2.49
N LYS A 247 14.63 -22.37 -2.98
CA LYS A 247 14.40 -23.83 -2.85
C LYS A 247 15.02 -24.64 -3.98
N LEU A 248 15.29 -24.00 -5.12
CA LEU A 248 15.87 -24.66 -6.28
C LEU A 248 17.39 -24.86 -6.13
N PRO A 249 17.98 -25.90 -6.75
CA PRO A 249 19.42 -25.98 -6.93
C PRO A 249 19.98 -24.74 -7.63
N ALA A 250 21.19 -24.31 -7.27
CA ALA A 250 21.79 -23.05 -7.74
C ALA A 250 21.75 -22.86 -9.27
N GLU A 251 22.05 -23.90 -10.04
CA GLU A 251 22.02 -23.85 -11.52
C GLU A 251 20.61 -23.63 -12.07
N GLN A 252 19.60 -24.30 -11.47
CA GLN A 252 18.21 -24.16 -11.88
C GLN A 252 17.65 -22.78 -11.48
N SER A 253 18.01 -22.32 -10.29
CA SER A 253 17.64 -20.99 -9.81
C SER A 253 18.19 -19.89 -10.73
N ALA A 254 19.48 -19.94 -11.06
CA ALA A 254 20.11 -18.97 -11.97
C ALA A 254 19.51 -19.03 -13.38
N SER A 255 19.24 -20.24 -13.90
CA SER A 255 18.61 -20.42 -15.21
C SER A 255 17.19 -19.85 -15.23
N LEU A 256 16.38 -20.12 -14.20
CA LEU A 256 15.01 -19.61 -14.08
C LEU A 256 15.02 -18.09 -13.97
N ALA A 257 15.84 -17.50 -13.10
CA ALA A 257 15.91 -16.05 -12.92
C ALA A 257 16.25 -15.33 -14.25
N LYS A 258 17.23 -15.86 -15.00
CA LYS A 258 17.64 -15.29 -16.30
C LYS A 258 16.56 -15.37 -17.38
N ASN A 259 15.75 -16.44 -17.37
CA ASN A 259 14.75 -16.71 -18.41
C ASN A 259 13.33 -16.29 -18.01
N LEU A 260 13.17 -15.66 -16.86
CA LEU A 260 11.88 -15.35 -16.23
C LEU A 260 10.85 -14.70 -17.19
N PRO A 261 11.19 -13.68 -17.99
CA PRO A 261 10.23 -13.03 -18.90
C PRO A 261 9.70 -13.95 -20.02
N ASN A 262 10.38 -15.07 -20.29
CA ASN A 262 10.04 -16.03 -21.34
C ASN A 262 9.30 -17.28 -20.78
N GLU A 263 9.15 -17.37 -19.45
CA GLU A 263 8.50 -18.53 -18.82
C GLU A 263 6.96 -18.34 -18.83
N GLN A 264 6.26 -19.46 -18.81
CA GLN A 264 4.80 -19.48 -18.72
C GLN A 264 4.37 -19.35 -17.25
N PRO A 265 3.49 -18.39 -16.91
CA PRO A 265 3.04 -18.19 -15.52
C PRO A 265 2.49 -19.46 -14.87
N GLU A 266 1.70 -20.24 -15.61
CA GLU A 266 1.06 -21.45 -15.11
C GLU A 266 2.08 -22.54 -14.75
N LYS A 267 3.17 -22.64 -15.53
CA LYS A 267 4.28 -23.58 -15.27
C LYS A 267 5.00 -23.22 -13.99
N ILE A 268 5.30 -21.94 -13.79
CA ILE A 268 5.95 -21.44 -12.58
C ILE A 268 5.03 -21.59 -11.37
N ALA A 269 3.75 -21.23 -11.48
CA ALA A 269 2.77 -21.40 -10.40
C ALA A 269 2.63 -22.87 -9.99
N LYS A 270 2.63 -23.81 -10.95
CA LYS A 270 2.64 -25.25 -10.67
C LYS A 270 3.91 -25.69 -9.94
N LEU A 271 5.07 -25.18 -10.37
CA LEU A 271 6.35 -25.44 -9.71
C LEU A 271 6.34 -24.89 -8.28
N MET A 272 5.88 -23.65 -8.07
CA MET A 272 5.73 -23.07 -6.73
C MET A 272 4.88 -23.94 -5.81
N ARG A 273 3.73 -24.46 -6.30
CA ARG A 273 2.88 -25.37 -5.51
C ARG A 273 3.60 -26.66 -5.14
N SER A 274 4.40 -27.24 -6.05
CA SER A 274 5.15 -28.46 -5.76
C SER A 274 6.26 -28.29 -4.72
N PHE A 275 6.75 -27.07 -4.51
CA PHE A 275 7.74 -26.72 -3.48
C PHE A 275 7.13 -26.14 -2.19
N GLY A 276 5.80 -26.11 -2.06
CA GLY A 276 5.13 -25.58 -0.86
C GLY A 276 5.29 -24.06 -0.69
N ILE A 277 5.45 -23.31 -1.80
CA ILE A 277 5.67 -21.85 -1.74
C ILE A 277 4.44 -21.09 -1.21
N PRO A 278 3.16 -21.46 -1.54
CA PRO A 278 2.00 -20.81 -0.94
C PRO A 278 2.03 -20.83 0.60
N GLU A 279 2.40 -21.97 1.19
CA GLU A 279 2.51 -22.17 2.64
C GLU A 279 3.62 -21.32 3.25
N ILE A 280 4.77 -21.22 2.58
CA ILE A 280 5.88 -20.35 3.00
C ILE A 280 5.45 -18.88 2.99
N CYS A 281 4.74 -18.46 1.96
CA CYS A 281 4.24 -17.08 1.85
C CYS A 281 3.18 -16.77 2.92
N ALA A 282 2.25 -17.70 3.17
CA ALA A 282 1.24 -17.56 4.21
C ALA A 282 1.85 -17.52 5.62
N ALA A 283 2.91 -18.31 5.87
CA ALA A 283 3.64 -18.29 7.14
C ALA A 283 4.35 -16.95 7.36
N GLU A 284 5.02 -16.40 6.34
CA GLU A 284 5.68 -15.08 6.46
C GLU A 284 4.66 -13.95 6.64
N PHE A 285 3.55 -13.96 5.88
CA PHE A 285 2.43 -13.04 6.08
C PHE A 285 1.93 -13.08 7.54
N SER A 286 1.66 -14.28 8.06
CA SER A 286 1.16 -14.48 9.43
C SER A 286 2.15 -14.00 10.47
N ARG A 287 3.46 -14.22 10.25
CA ARG A 287 4.54 -13.74 11.11
C ARG A 287 4.56 -12.21 11.19
N ARG A 288 4.35 -11.54 10.05
CA ARG A 288 4.30 -10.06 9.99
C ARG A 288 3.10 -9.50 10.74
N VAL A 289 1.92 -10.10 10.55
CA VAL A 289 0.72 -9.70 11.29
C VAL A 289 0.91 -9.93 12.80
N ALA A 290 1.49 -11.06 13.21
CA ALA A 290 1.79 -11.33 14.62
C ALA A 290 2.78 -10.30 15.22
N ALA A 291 3.80 -9.89 14.48
CA ALA A 291 4.74 -8.86 14.92
C ALA A 291 4.06 -7.48 15.10
N ALA A 292 3.06 -7.17 14.27
CA ALA A 292 2.24 -5.97 14.46
C ALA A 292 1.42 -6.07 15.77
N GLU A 293 0.73 -7.19 16.00
CA GLU A 293 -0.04 -7.43 17.21
C GLU A 293 0.83 -7.37 18.48
N GLU A 294 2.03 -7.94 18.44
CA GLU A 294 3.00 -7.87 19.54
C GLU A 294 3.37 -6.44 19.89
N SER A 295 3.62 -5.59 18.87
CA SER A 295 3.92 -4.16 19.08
C SER A 295 2.78 -3.43 19.79
N LEU A 296 1.54 -3.81 19.51
CA LEU A 296 0.33 -3.19 20.04
C LEU A 296 -0.04 -3.71 21.44
N GLY A 297 0.41 -4.91 21.81
CA GLY A 297 -0.04 -5.61 23.02
C GLY A 297 0.21 -4.86 24.34
N LYS A 298 1.15 -3.93 24.35
CA LYS A 298 1.49 -3.10 25.53
C LYS A 298 0.53 -1.92 25.74
N PHE A 299 -0.40 -1.67 24.84
CA PHE A 299 -1.22 -0.45 24.80
C PHE A 299 -2.74 -0.73 24.75
N PRO A 300 -3.31 -1.49 25.73
CA PRO A 300 -4.70 -1.95 25.66
C PRO A 300 -5.73 -0.80 25.62
N ALA A 301 -5.38 0.38 26.11
CA ALA A 301 -6.28 1.54 26.11
C ALA A 301 -6.52 2.17 24.72
N VAL A 302 -5.63 1.94 23.76
CA VAL A 302 -5.65 2.62 22.45
C VAL A 302 -5.47 1.69 21.24
N ASN A 303 -5.23 0.38 21.46
CA ASN A 303 -4.86 -0.54 20.40
C ASN A 303 -6.03 -1.21 19.67
N THR A 304 -7.27 -1.07 20.18
CA THR A 304 -8.44 -1.84 19.69
C THR A 304 -8.63 -1.70 18.17
N GLY A 305 -8.56 -0.49 17.62
CA GLY A 305 -8.76 -0.26 16.18
C GLY A 305 -7.70 -0.95 15.31
N LEU A 306 -6.43 -0.88 15.72
CA LEU A 306 -5.35 -1.56 14.98
C LEU A 306 -5.40 -3.08 15.14
N LEU A 307 -5.84 -3.60 16.29
CA LEU A 307 -6.06 -5.05 16.47
C LEU A 307 -7.24 -5.55 15.63
N GLU A 308 -8.31 -4.78 15.48
CA GLU A 308 -9.38 -5.09 14.52
C GLU A 308 -8.87 -5.12 13.09
N PHE A 309 -7.96 -4.21 12.75
CA PHE A 309 -7.31 -4.22 11.44
C PHE A 309 -6.42 -5.46 11.25
N CYS A 310 -5.63 -5.86 12.26
CA CYS A 310 -4.86 -7.11 12.23
C CYS A 310 -5.78 -8.33 12.03
N SER A 311 -6.91 -8.38 12.74
CA SER A 311 -7.92 -9.44 12.56
C SER A 311 -8.49 -9.46 11.13
N ALA A 312 -8.78 -8.30 10.54
CA ALA A 312 -9.22 -8.19 9.15
C ALA A 312 -8.15 -8.69 8.17
N MET A 313 -6.87 -8.39 8.41
CA MET A 313 -5.75 -8.92 7.64
C MET A 313 -5.68 -10.45 7.68
N ARG A 314 -5.84 -11.07 8.86
CA ARG A 314 -5.85 -12.53 9.00
C ARG A 314 -6.97 -13.23 8.23
N ASN A 315 -8.06 -12.51 7.93
CA ASN A 315 -9.19 -13.02 7.15
C ASN A 315 -9.00 -12.90 5.64
N LEU A 316 -7.85 -12.39 5.17
CA LEU A 316 -7.51 -12.40 3.74
C LEU A 316 -7.32 -13.84 3.27
N LYS A 317 -7.87 -14.15 2.08
CA LYS A 317 -7.77 -15.48 1.47
C LYS A 317 -6.65 -15.50 0.46
N PHE A 318 -5.88 -16.56 0.44
CA PHE A 318 -4.72 -16.77 -0.43
C PHE A 318 -5.01 -17.64 -1.66
N GLY A 319 -6.22 -17.64 -2.17
CA GLY A 319 -6.60 -18.45 -3.35
C GLY A 319 -7.09 -19.86 -3.04
#